data_5f05c25f739bbe0f81e3e8c76c4feb5d
#
_entry.id   5f05c25f739bbe0f81e3e8c76c4feb5d
#
_cell.length_a   1.000
_cell.length_b   1.000
_cell.length_c   1.000
_cell.angle_alpha   90.00
_cell.angle_beta   90.00
_cell.angle_gamma   90.00
#
_symmetry.space_group_name_H-M   'P 1'
#
loop_
_entity.id
_entity.type
_entity.pdbx_description
1 polymer ?
#
loop_
_entity_poly.entity_id
_entity_poly.type
_entity_poly.pdbx_seq_one_letter_code
_entity_poly.pdbx_strand_id
1 'polypeptide(L)'
;MKQLMLGNEAVARGLYEGGCSFVSSYPGTPSTEITEAIAKYPEVYAEWAPNEKVAMEAAFGASLAGRRSFCGMKHVGLNVAADPLFTISYTGVNGGMVIGVADDAGMHSSQNEQDSRHYAMAAKIPMLEPSDSAEALAFTKLAYELSEQFDTPVLVKMCTRVSHSQSVVELGERVEHVGEYKKDIPKYVMMPGNAKKRHPVVEARTRALVEYAETADINRIEEGKNNKMGIITSSTSYQYVKEVCGDEYPVLKLGMIWPMPEKKIQEFAASVEKLVIVEELDGFVEAHCKNLGLACAGKETFSCIDELSQNKVAQQLMGSAPAGIKLEEAIPPRPPVMCAGCPHRGLFYTLKKNKLTVLGDIGCYTLGAVAPLAAVDSVICMGASVSGIHGFSKSQQGAADNKTVAVIGDSTFMHSGITGLVNMAYNESNATVIIVDNSITGMTGHQQNPTTGYNLKGDPCAKIDLETLCRAVGIKRVRVVDPYNLAQCDAAIKEELAANEPSVIISRRPCALLKYVKHKAPLAVDGDKCVGCKSCMKIGCPAISIVDGKAKVDATQCVGCGVCEQLCKFDALKEV
;
A
#
# COMPACT_ATOMS: atom_id res chain seq x y z
N MET A 1 31.49 5.67 -2.38
CA MET A 1 30.96 6.86 -3.09
C MET A 1 29.74 7.37 -2.34
N LYS A 2 29.61 8.71 -2.14
CA LYS A 2 28.44 9.28 -1.49
C LYS A 2 27.39 9.69 -2.53
N GLN A 3 26.13 9.41 -2.28
CA GLN A 3 25.01 9.72 -3.17
C GLN A 3 23.79 10.17 -2.34
N LEU A 4 23.03 11.14 -2.87
CA LEU A 4 21.72 11.51 -2.32
C LEU A 4 20.68 10.51 -2.81
N MET A 5 19.97 9.84 -1.91
CA MET A 5 18.99 8.79 -2.23
C MET A 5 17.71 8.95 -1.42
N LEU A 6 16.58 8.58 -2.01
CA LEU A 6 15.34 8.36 -1.28
C LEU A 6 15.48 7.14 -0.35
N GLY A 7 14.72 7.10 0.74
CA GLY A 7 14.72 5.94 1.63
C GLY A 7 14.38 4.63 0.91
N ASN A 8 13.39 4.63 0.01
CA ASN A 8 13.08 3.45 -0.81
C ASN A 8 14.21 3.03 -1.74
N GLU A 9 14.92 3.99 -2.36
CA GLU A 9 16.11 3.71 -3.18
C GLU A 9 17.27 3.16 -2.33
N ALA A 10 17.41 3.66 -1.11
CA ALA A 10 18.43 3.20 -0.17
C ALA A 10 18.16 1.76 0.32
N VAL A 11 16.90 1.39 0.59
CA VAL A 11 16.52 -0.01 0.82
C VAL A 11 16.90 -0.88 -0.37
N ALA A 12 16.51 -0.47 -1.59
CA ALA A 12 16.85 -1.21 -2.81
C ALA A 12 18.37 -1.37 -2.97
N ARG A 13 19.14 -0.32 -2.68
CA ARG A 13 20.61 -0.37 -2.69
C ARG A 13 21.15 -1.31 -1.62
N GLY A 14 20.58 -1.30 -0.42
CA GLY A 14 20.93 -2.24 0.66
C GLY A 14 20.66 -3.69 0.29
N LEU A 15 19.54 -3.97 -0.39
CA LEU A 15 19.22 -5.29 -0.95
C LEU A 15 20.29 -5.73 -1.96
N TYR A 16 20.66 -4.84 -2.89
CA TYR A 16 21.68 -5.11 -3.89
C TYR A 16 23.03 -5.41 -3.24
N GLU A 17 23.52 -4.52 -2.38
CA GLU A 17 24.81 -4.70 -1.68
C GLU A 17 24.81 -5.94 -0.79
N GLY A 18 23.69 -6.23 -0.13
CA GLY A 18 23.49 -7.42 0.70
C GLY A 18 23.33 -8.73 -0.09
N GLY A 19 23.50 -8.73 -1.42
CA GLY A 19 23.49 -9.96 -2.22
C GLY A 19 22.11 -10.55 -2.49
N CYS A 20 21.05 -9.74 -2.39
CA CYS A 20 19.71 -10.16 -2.80
C CYS A 20 19.70 -10.62 -4.25
N SER A 21 19.07 -11.75 -4.55
CA SER A 21 18.94 -12.27 -5.91
C SER A 21 17.49 -12.43 -6.37
N PHE A 22 16.54 -12.37 -5.45
CA PHE A 22 15.11 -12.54 -5.76
C PHE A 22 14.25 -11.54 -5.01
N VAL A 23 13.40 -10.82 -5.73
CA VAL A 23 12.46 -9.83 -5.18
C VAL A 23 11.08 -10.08 -5.76
N SER A 24 10.09 -10.23 -4.89
CA SER A 24 8.67 -10.30 -5.28
C SER A 24 7.84 -9.38 -4.40
N SER A 25 6.99 -8.55 -4.98
CA SER A 25 6.22 -7.54 -4.26
C SER A 25 4.85 -7.32 -4.91
N TYR A 26 3.92 -6.71 -4.17
CA TYR A 26 2.74 -6.10 -4.76
C TYR A 26 2.81 -4.57 -4.59
N PRO A 27 2.45 -3.77 -5.61
CA PRO A 27 2.56 -2.32 -5.54
C PRO A 27 1.68 -1.72 -4.43
N GLY A 28 2.28 -0.95 -3.53
CA GLY A 28 1.57 -0.29 -2.43
C GLY A 28 2.35 0.91 -1.89
N THR A 29 1.86 2.14 -2.11
CA THR A 29 2.48 3.35 -1.56
C THR A 29 2.41 3.34 -0.03
N PRO A 30 3.55 3.54 0.69
CA PRO A 30 4.79 4.16 0.24
C PRO A 30 5.96 3.20 -0.10
N SER A 31 5.77 1.90 -0.34
CA SER A 31 6.85 0.91 -0.57
C SER A 31 7.13 0.58 -2.04
N THR A 32 6.31 1.04 -2.99
CA THR A 32 6.35 0.63 -4.40
C THR A 32 7.73 0.82 -5.04
N GLU A 33 8.37 1.96 -4.79
CA GLU A 33 9.63 2.35 -5.42
C GLU A 33 10.82 1.49 -5.02
N ILE A 34 10.74 0.74 -3.91
CA ILE A 34 11.79 -0.23 -3.52
C ILE A 34 11.96 -1.26 -4.66
N THR A 35 10.85 -1.85 -5.10
CA THR A 35 10.88 -2.89 -6.15
C THR A 35 11.20 -2.31 -7.52
N GLU A 36 10.73 -1.11 -7.84
CA GLU A 36 11.09 -0.41 -9.07
C GLU A 36 12.58 -0.05 -9.13
N ALA A 37 13.16 0.33 -7.99
CA ALA A 37 14.58 0.68 -7.90
C ALA A 37 15.49 -0.55 -7.99
N ILE A 38 15.17 -1.65 -7.29
CA ILE A 38 15.98 -2.88 -7.32
C ILE A 38 15.91 -3.58 -8.69
N ALA A 39 14.81 -3.45 -9.42
CA ALA A 39 14.65 -4.03 -10.76
C ALA A 39 15.63 -3.47 -11.81
N LYS A 40 16.29 -2.32 -11.51
CA LYS A 40 17.31 -1.73 -12.37
C LYS A 40 18.64 -2.50 -12.33
N TYR A 41 18.85 -3.36 -11.33
CA TYR A 41 20.06 -4.17 -11.21
C TYR A 41 19.86 -5.50 -11.94
N PRO A 42 20.68 -5.82 -12.97
CA PRO A 42 20.51 -7.03 -13.79
C PRO A 42 20.75 -8.33 -13.01
N GLU A 43 21.52 -8.27 -11.92
CA GLU A 43 21.84 -9.42 -11.07
C GLU A 43 20.68 -9.86 -10.20
N VAL A 44 19.61 -9.06 -10.13
CA VAL A 44 18.45 -9.33 -9.29
C VAL A 44 17.23 -9.65 -10.14
N TYR A 45 16.65 -10.82 -9.92
CA TYR A 45 15.32 -11.09 -10.43
C TYR A 45 14.28 -10.35 -9.61
N ALA A 46 13.47 -9.53 -10.24
CA ALA A 46 12.41 -8.77 -9.58
C ALA A 46 11.09 -8.89 -10.34
N GLU A 47 9.99 -9.02 -9.61
CA GLU A 47 8.66 -9.20 -10.17
C GLU A 47 7.56 -8.49 -9.38
N TRP A 48 6.44 -8.20 -10.05
CA TRP A 48 5.16 -7.93 -9.40
C TRP A 48 4.36 -9.22 -9.26
N ALA A 49 4.09 -9.63 -8.04
CA ALA A 49 3.16 -10.72 -7.74
C ALA A 49 1.69 -10.22 -7.83
N PRO A 50 0.72 -11.11 -7.98
CA PRO A 50 -0.69 -10.72 -7.99
C PRO A 50 -1.20 -10.21 -6.63
N ASN A 51 -0.60 -10.63 -5.51
CA ASN A 51 -0.85 -10.11 -4.16
C ASN A 51 0.34 -10.39 -3.22
N GLU A 52 0.29 -9.84 -2.02
CA GLU A 52 1.39 -9.89 -1.05
C GLU A 52 1.60 -11.29 -0.45
N LYS A 53 0.53 -12.11 -0.34
CA LYS A 53 0.64 -13.50 0.09
C LYS A 53 1.50 -14.29 -0.90
N VAL A 54 1.20 -14.19 -2.19
CA VAL A 54 1.98 -14.85 -3.25
C VAL A 54 3.41 -14.31 -3.31
N ALA A 55 3.60 -13.00 -3.14
CA ALA A 55 4.92 -12.37 -3.10
C ALA A 55 5.78 -12.95 -1.96
N MET A 56 5.21 -13.07 -0.76
CA MET A 56 5.92 -13.62 0.41
C MET A 56 6.24 -15.10 0.24
N GLU A 57 5.32 -15.88 -0.30
CA GLU A 57 5.51 -17.32 -0.58
C GLU A 57 6.60 -17.54 -1.64
N ALA A 58 6.64 -16.70 -2.69
CA ALA A 58 7.67 -16.75 -3.72
C ALA A 58 9.07 -16.38 -3.15
N ALA A 59 9.14 -15.32 -2.33
CA ALA A 59 10.37 -14.94 -1.64
C ALA A 59 10.87 -16.03 -0.68
N PHE A 60 9.95 -16.69 0.04
CA PHE A 60 10.29 -17.86 0.86
C PHE A 60 10.81 -19.03 0.01
N GLY A 61 10.21 -19.29 -1.15
CA GLY A 61 10.70 -20.29 -2.10
C GLY A 61 12.14 -20.04 -2.53
N ALA A 62 12.50 -18.78 -2.79
CA ALA A 62 13.87 -18.37 -3.10
C ALA A 62 14.81 -18.55 -1.89
N SER A 63 14.36 -18.17 -0.69
CA SER A 63 15.10 -18.42 0.56
C SER A 63 15.33 -19.92 0.77
N LEU A 64 14.31 -20.74 0.58
CA LEU A 64 14.43 -22.21 0.69
C LEU A 64 15.47 -22.78 -0.29
N ALA A 65 15.58 -22.21 -1.50
CA ALA A 65 16.62 -22.56 -2.48
C ALA A 65 18.04 -22.06 -2.09
N GLY A 66 18.22 -21.42 -0.93
CA GLY A 66 19.49 -20.91 -0.45
C GLY A 66 19.86 -19.52 -1.01
N ARG A 67 18.89 -18.75 -1.48
CA ARG A 67 19.12 -17.40 -2.01
C ARG A 67 18.61 -16.33 -1.06
N ARG A 68 19.34 -15.20 -0.96
CA ARG A 68 18.83 -14.01 -0.28
C ARG A 68 17.67 -13.43 -1.06
N SER A 69 16.55 -13.23 -0.39
CA SER A 69 15.28 -12.81 -1.00
C SER A 69 14.65 -11.62 -0.26
N PHE A 70 13.76 -10.93 -0.98
CA PHE A 70 13.01 -9.79 -0.43
C PHE A 70 11.54 -9.85 -0.86
N CYS A 71 10.67 -9.45 0.07
CA CYS A 71 9.25 -9.23 -0.20
C CYS A 71 8.87 -7.84 0.32
N GLY A 72 8.38 -6.96 -0.59
CA GLY A 72 7.99 -5.59 -0.25
C GLY A 72 6.49 -5.38 -0.26
N MET A 73 5.98 -4.64 0.74
CA MET A 73 4.56 -4.36 0.85
C MET A 73 4.25 -3.15 1.75
N LYS A 74 3.05 -2.63 1.60
CA LYS A 74 2.44 -1.68 2.51
C LYS A 74 1.89 -2.42 3.75
N HIS A 75 1.58 -1.69 4.85
CA HIS A 75 1.02 -2.28 6.07
C HIS A 75 -0.25 -3.13 5.84
N VAL A 76 -1.18 -2.67 4.98
CA VAL A 76 -2.38 -3.48 4.63
C VAL A 76 -2.03 -4.75 3.85
N GLY A 77 -0.93 -4.75 3.11
CA GLY A 77 -0.40 -5.94 2.44
C GLY A 77 0.13 -6.97 3.43
N LEU A 78 0.66 -6.53 4.58
CA LEU A 78 1.09 -7.43 5.64
C LEU A 78 -0.10 -8.23 6.21
N ASN A 79 -1.31 -7.65 6.25
CA ASN A 79 -2.52 -8.39 6.62
C ASN A 79 -2.80 -9.53 5.62
N VAL A 80 -2.61 -9.30 4.33
CA VAL A 80 -2.80 -10.32 3.27
C VAL A 80 -1.74 -11.42 3.38
N ALA A 81 -0.52 -11.06 3.73
CA ALA A 81 0.63 -11.96 3.88
C ALA A 81 0.79 -12.54 5.30
N ALA A 82 -0.16 -12.30 6.21
CA ALA A 82 -0.03 -12.72 7.61
C ALA A 82 0.11 -14.25 7.76
N ASP A 83 -0.66 -15.04 7.03
CA ASP A 83 -0.60 -16.51 7.12
C ASP A 83 0.81 -17.08 6.81
N PRO A 84 1.45 -16.79 5.66
CA PRO A 84 2.83 -17.20 5.45
C PRO A 84 3.80 -16.55 6.44
N LEU A 85 3.64 -15.28 6.86
CA LEU A 85 4.50 -14.62 7.83
C LEU A 85 4.64 -15.42 9.13
N PHE A 86 3.51 -15.79 9.74
CA PHE A 86 3.49 -16.55 10.99
C PHE A 86 4.08 -17.95 10.83
N THR A 87 3.86 -18.59 9.69
CA THR A 87 4.38 -19.95 9.44
C THR A 87 5.87 -19.94 9.12
N ILE A 88 6.36 -18.95 8.34
CA ILE A 88 7.79 -18.81 8.03
C ILE A 88 8.60 -18.51 9.32
N SER A 89 8.03 -17.82 10.28
CA SER A 89 8.64 -17.67 11.61
C SER A 89 8.99 -19.03 12.24
N TYR A 90 8.17 -20.04 12.05
CA TYR A 90 8.42 -21.39 12.57
C TYR A 90 9.40 -22.19 11.71
N THR A 91 9.28 -22.14 10.38
CA THR A 91 10.21 -22.85 9.49
C THR A 91 11.62 -22.28 9.56
N GLY A 92 11.75 -20.98 9.81
CA GLY A 92 13.01 -20.28 9.59
C GLY A 92 13.36 -20.17 8.11
N VAL A 93 14.61 -19.89 7.80
CA VAL A 93 15.12 -19.62 6.46
C VAL A 93 16.25 -20.58 6.07
N ASN A 94 16.65 -20.58 4.79
CA ASN A 94 17.87 -21.22 4.32
C ASN A 94 18.84 -20.16 3.77
N GLY A 95 18.39 -19.34 2.80
CA GLY A 95 19.02 -18.05 2.50
C GLY A 95 18.29 -16.94 3.24
N GLY A 96 18.97 -15.86 3.58
CA GLY A 96 18.38 -14.75 4.32
C GLY A 96 17.14 -14.18 3.62
N MET A 97 16.09 -13.90 4.39
CA MET A 97 14.84 -13.34 3.90
C MET A 97 14.52 -12.02 4.61
N VAL A 98 14.36 -10.96 3.84
CA VAL A 98 13.99 -9.64 4.34
C VAL A 98 12.58 -9.28 3.85
N ILE A 99 11.77 -8.76 4.75
CA ILE A 99 10.41 -8.30 4.47
C ILE A 99 10.37 -6.80 4.71
N GLY A 100 10.22 -6.03 3.64
CA GLY A 100 10.01 -4.58 3.72
C GLY A 100 8.53 -4.27 3.93
N VAL A 101 8.19 -3.62 5.04
CA VAL A 101 6.85 -3.15 5.32
C VAL A 101 6.85 -1.64 5.51
N ALA A 102 5.94 -0.93 4.83
CA ALA A 102 5.86 0.51 4.96
C ALA A 102 4.51 0.94 5.55
N ASP A 103 4.59 1.57 6.73
CA ASP A 103 3.45 2.15 7.43
C ASP A 103 3.20 3.59 6.95
N ASP A 104 1.96 4.03 7.08
CA ASP A 104 1.49 5.32 6.58
C ASP A 104 0.82 6.12 7.70
N ALA A 105 1.65 6.62 8.65
CA ALA A 105 1.21 7.48 9.73
C ALA A 105 0.51 8.73 9.16
N GLY A 106 -0.68 9.06 9.68
CA GLY A 106 -1.52 10.13 9.17
C GLY A 106 -2.32 9.77 7.90
N MET A 107 -2.26 8.52 7.45
CA MET A 107 -3.08 7.98 6.34
C MET A 107 -3.03 8.80 5.05
N HIS A 108 -1.85 9.22 4.60
CA HIS A 108 -1.68 10.02 3.36
C HIS A 108 -2.24 9.31 2.12
N SER A 109 -2.17 7.96 2.08
CA SER A 109 -2.66 7.16 0.97
C SER A 109 -3.31 5.84 1.41
N SER A 110 -3.86 5.77 2.63
CA SER A 110 -4.36 4.54 3.24
C SER A 110 -5.82 4.65 3.68
N GLN A 111 -6.52 3.52 3.67
CA GLN A 111 -7.91 3.42 4.13
C GLN A 111 -8.05 3.26 5.66
N ASN A 112 -6.97 2.99 6.35
CA ASN A 112 -6.90 2.93 7.81
C ASN A 112 -5.44 3.15 8.25
N GLU A 113 -5.24 3.39 9.52
CA GLU A 113 -3.92 3.46 10.16
C GLU A 113 -3.63 2.15 10.87
N GLN A 114 -2.41 1.63 10.73
CA GLN A 114 -1.98 0.38 11.35
C GLN A 114 -0.52 0.51 11.78
N ASP A 115 -0.17 -0.22 12.82
CA ASP A 115 1.20 -0.31 13.34
C ASP A 115 1.75 -1.73 13.12
N SER A 116 2.64 -1.87 12.16
CA SER A 116 3.23 -3.16 11.80
C SER A 116 4.14 -3.75 12.89
N ARG A 117 4.53 -2.98 13.91
CA ARG A 117 5.32 -3.46 15.06
C ARG A 117 4.59 -4.57 15.83
N HIS A 118 3.25 -4.50 15.89
CA HIS A 118 2.43 -5.55 16.49
C HIS A 118 2.53 -6.89 15.76
N TYR A 119 2.69 -6.88 14.43
CA TYR A 119 2.94 -8.10 13.66
C TYR A 119 4.30 -8.73 13.98
N ALA A 120 5.35 -7.91 14.11
CA ALA A 120 6.68 -8.39 14.49
C ALA A 120 6.64 -9.11 15.85
N MET A 121 6.00 -8.50 16.83
CA MET A 121 5.82 -9.07 18.16
C MET A 121 5.00 -10.36 18.13
N ALA A 122 3.85 -10.36 17.47
CA ALA A 122 2.95 -11.51 17.42
C ALA A 122 3.55 -12.70 16.66
N ALA A 123 4.25 -12.44 15.53
CA ALA A 123 4.92 -13.46 14.75
C ALA A 123 6.30 -13.86 15.29
N LYS A 124 6.83 -13.15 16.32
CA LYS A 124 8.18 -13.37 16.90
C LYS A 124 9.29 -13.25 15.87
N ILE A 125 9.19 -12.24 15.01
CA ILE A 125 10.13 -11.92 13.94
C ILE A 125 10.81 -10.58 14.27
N PRO A 126 12.16 -10.47 14.23
CA PRO A 126 12.82 -9.20 14.52
C PRO A 126 12.46 -8.12 13.50
N MET A 127 12.38 -6.89 14.00
CA MET A 127 12.05 -5.71 13.18
C MET A 127 13.07 -4.60 13.40
N LEU A 128 13.60 -4.08 12.29
CA LEU A 128 14.48 -2.93 12.22
C LEU A 128 13.70 -1.71 11.71
N GLU A 129 13.96 -0.55 12.30
CA GLU A 129 13.24 0.68 12.01
C GLU A 129 14.22 1.84 11.74
N PRO A 130 14.61 2.06 10.46
CA PRO A 130 15.56 3.11 10.10
C PRO A 130 14.93 4.51 10.23
N SER A 131 15.76 5.52 10.51
CA SER A 131 15.37 6.91 10.66
C SER A 131 15.67 7.79 9.44
N ASP A 132 16.50 7.32 8.51
CA ASP A 132 16.86 8.01 7.27
C ASP A 132 17.34 7.02 6.20
N SER A 133 17.73 7.54 5.02
CA SER A 133 18.20 6.71 3.91
C SER A 133 19.51 5.98 4.21
N ALA A 134 20.41 6.55 5.00
CA ALA A 134 21.67 5.89 5.36
C ALA A 134 21.42 4.66 6.23
N GLU A 135 20.56 4.80 7.25
CA GLU A 135 20.13 3.67 8.07
C GLU A 135 19.28 2.66 7.28
N ALA A 136 18.43 3.13 6.35
CA ALA A 136 17.65 2.26 5.49
C ALA A 136 18.54 1.30 4.68
N LEU A 137 19.64 1.79 4.10
CA LEU A 137 20.64 0.95 3.44
C LEU A 137 21.32 0.00 4.43
N ALA A 138 21.87 0.54 5.53
CA ALA A 138 22.65 -0.21 6.49
C ALA A 138 21.82 -1.32 7.18
N PHE A 139 20.59 -0.99 7.60
CA PHE A 139 19.69 -1.94 8.27
C PHE A 139 19.18 -3.02 7.32
N THR A 140 18.99 -2.70 6.03
CA THR A 140 18.62 -3.71 5.03
C THR A 140 19.73 -4.75 4.84
N LYS A 141 21.01 -4.34 4.83
CA LYS A 141 22.15 -5.27 4.79
C LYS A 141 22.22 -6.10 6.06
N LEU A 142 22.14 -5.45 7.22
CA LEU A 142 22.14 -6.11 8.53
C LEU A 142 20.99 -7.11 8.66
N ALA A 143 19.82 -6.82 8.08
CA ALA A 143 18.67 -7.70 8.12
C ALA A 143 18.95 -9.09 7.50
N TYR A 144 19.77 -9.19 6.46
CA TYR A 144 20.19 -10.48 5.91
C TYR A 144 21.09 -11.25 6.87
N GLU A 145 22.03 -10.55 7.50
CA GLU A 145 22.95 -11.17 8.48
C GLU A 145 22.17 -11.72 9.68
N LEU A 146 21.26 -10.91 10.22
CA LEU A 146 20.36 -11.33 11.31
C LEU A 146 19.44 -12.48 10.90
N SER A 147 18.91 -12.45 9.68
CA SER A 147 18.04 -13.48 9.16
C SER A 147 18.75 -14.85 9.15
N GLU A 148 19.97 -14.88 8.66
CA GLU A 148 20.79 -16.09 8.58
C GLU A 148 21.31 -16.54 9.95
N GLN A 149 21.77 -15.59 10.78
CA GLN A 149 22.28 -15.86 12.11
C GLN A 149 21.22 -16.45 13.05
N PHE A 150 20.00 -15.91 12.99
CA PHE A 150 18.92 -16.28 13.90
C PHE A 150 17.87 -17.22 13.28
N ASP A 151 18.06 -17.70 12.06
CA ASP A 151 17.15 -18.64 11.39
C ASP A 151 15.70 -18.10 11.33
N THR A 152 15.50 -16.87 10.85
CA THR A 152 14.21 -16.20 10.82
C THR A 152 14.16 -15.14 9.71
N PRO A 153 13.02 -14.86 9.07
CA PRO A 153 12.93 -13.62 8.30
C PRO A 153 13.13 -12.40 9.21
N VAL A 154 13.49 -11.26 8.62
CA VAL A 154 13.62 -9.97 9.32
C VAL A 154 12.75 -8.93 8.65
N LEU A 155 11.98 -8.19 9.43
CA LEU A 155 11.19 -7.06 8.99
C LEU A 155 12.05 -5.78 8.98
N VAL A 156 12.03 -5.04 7.88
CA VAL A 156 12.53 -3.66 7.80
C VAL A 156 11.31 -2.76 7.65
N LYS A 157 11.00 -2.02 8.72
CA LYS A 157 9.84 -1.16 8.77
C LYS A 157 10.19 0.25 8.32
N MET A 158 9.56 0.67 7.26
CA MET A 158 9.62 2.05 6.76
C MET A 158 8.37 2.83 7.18
N CYS A 159 8.43 4.14 7.06
CA CYS A 159 7.25 5.00 7.11
C CYS A 159 7.28 5.96 5.90
N THR A 160 6.15 6.57 5.58
CA THR A 160 6.01 7.47 4.43
C THR A 160 7.12 8.54 4.38
N ARG A 161 7.47 9.12 5.53
CA ARG A 161 8.50 10.19 5.59
C ARG A 161 9.88 9.67 5.30
N VAL A 162 10.29 8.53 5.86
CA VAL A 162 11.60 7.92 5.54
C VAL A 162 11.63 7.43 4.10
N SER A 163 10.57 6.78 3.63
CA SER A 163 10.48 6.25 2.26
C SER A 163 10.72 7.31 1.19
N HIS A 164 10.18 8.53 1.38
CA HIS A 164 10.16 9.59 0.38
C HIS A 164 11.03 10.81 0.73
N SER A 165 11.78 10.79 1.84
CA SER A 165 12.81 11.79 2.12
C SER A 165 14.15 11.38 1.52
N GLN A 166 15.05 12.35 1.35
CA GLN A 166 16.39 12.12 0.80
C GLN A 166 17.45 12.43 1.84
N SER A 167 18.42 11.55 1.99
CA SER A 167 19.64 11.83 2.73
C SER A 167 20.87 11.25 2.00
N VAL A 168 22.07 11.67 2.43
CA VAL A 168 23.32 11.21 1.84
C VAL A 168 23.63 9.81 2.31
N VAL A 169 23.85 8.91 1.37
CA VAL A 169 24.16 7.49 1.59
C VAL A 169 25.54 7.17 1.08
N GLU A 170 26.30 6.37 1.80
CA GLU A 170 27.58 5.85 1.38
C GLU A 170 27.42 4.48 0.73
N LEU A 171 27.77 4.39 -0.57
CA LEU A 171 27.59 3.17 -1.36
C LEU A 171 28.76 2.21 -1.14
N GLY A 172 28.43 0.93 -0.93
CA GLY A 172 29.35 -0.20 -0.83
C GLY A 172 29.34 -1.09 -2.07
N GLU A 173 30.09 -2.18 -2.00
CA GLU A 173 30.13 -3.22 -3.03
C GLU A 173 29.09 -4.31 -2.76
N ARG A 174 28.62 -4.98 -3.82
CA ARG A 174 27.73 -6.13 -3.72
C ARG A 174 28.52 -7.34 -3.18
N VAL A 175 27.92 -7.98 -2.17
CA VAL A 175 28.39 -9.28 -1.69
C VAL A 175 27.57 -10.36 -2.39
N GLU A 176 28.21 -11.30 -3.07
CA GLU A 176 27.48 -12.46 -3.60
C GLU A 176 27.17 -13.46 -2.49
N HIS A 177 25.92 -13.93 -2.48
CA HIS A 177 25.47 -14.98 -1.57
C HIS A 177 24.82 -16.11 -2.37
N VAL A 178 25.41 -17.29 -2.30
CA VAL A 178 24.94 -18.50 -2.98
C VAL A 178 24.95 -19.65 -1.98
N GLY A 179 23.78 -19.97 -1.44
CA GLY A 179 23.57 -21.16 -0.64
C GLY A 179 23.06 -22.33 -1.47
N GLU A 180 23.01 -23.50 -0.86
CA GLU A 180 22.48 -24.72 -1.48
C GLU A 180 21.18 -25.13 -0.79
N TYR A 181 20.25 -25.67 -1.57
CA TYR A 181 19.06 -26.32 -1.02
C TYR A 181 19.44 -27.61 -0.29
N LYS A 182 18.96 -27.72 0.94
CA LYS A 182 19.09 -28.93 1.76
C LYS A 182 17.70 -29.39 2.22
N LYS A 183 17.35 -30.63 1.91
CA LYS A 183 16.09 -31.22 2.36
C LYS A 183 16.10 -31.39 3.88
N ASP A 184 15.16 -30.73 4.56
CA ASP A 184 14.95 -30.86 6.00
C ASP A 184 13.46 -30.87 6.32
N ILE A 185 12.88 -32.07 6.34
CA ILE A 185 11.44 -32.25 6.59
C ILE A 185 11.04 -31.76 8.00
N PRO A 186 11.76 -32.08 9.09
CA PRO A 186 11.45 -31.57 10.41
C PRO A 186 11.41 -30.04 10.51
N LYS A 187 12.24 -29.34 9.74
CA LYS A 187 12.35 -27.88 9.72
C LYS A 187 11.28 -27.23 8.87
N TYR A 188 11.07 -27.72 7.63
CA TYR A 188 10.28 -27.00 6.63
C TYR A 188 8.84 -27.50 6.43
N VAL A 189 8.49 -28.68 6.98
CA VAL A 189 7.14 -29.20 6.86
C VAL A 189 6.36 -28.98 8.17
N MET A 190 5.52 -27.97 8.21
CA MET A 190 4.78 -27.55 9.41
C MET A 190 3.54 -28.40 9.68
N MET A 191 3.74 -29.70 9.88
CA MET A 191 2.77 -30.57 10.52
C MET A 191 2.77 -30.33 12.05
N PRO A 192 1.65 -30.59 12.76
CA PRO A 192 1.57 -30.36 14.21
C PRO A 192 2.75 -30.94 15.02
N GLY A 193 3.23 -32.13 14.65
CA GLY A 193 4.36 -32.78 15.32
C GLY A 193 5.69 -32.05 15.12
N ASN A 194 5.92 -31.45 13.95
CA ASN A 194 7.10 -30.65 13.65
C ASN A 194 6.98 -29.25 14.26
N ALA A 195 5.79 -28.63 14.14
CA ALA A 195 5.54 -27.32 14.73
C ALA A 195 5.77 -27.29 16.24
N LYS A 196 5.35 -28.35 16.98
CA LYS A 196 5.64 -28.51 18.41
C LYS A 196 7.14 -28.54 18.72
N LYS A 197 7.98 -29.11 17.83
CA LYS A 197 9.43 -29.14 17.99
C LYS A 197 10.08 -27.80 17.61
N ARG A 198 9.51 -27.09 16.65
CA ARG A 198 10.00 -25.77 16.23
C ARG A 198 9.62 -24.66 17.23
N HIS A 199 8.53 -24.78 17.97
CA HIS A 199 8.13 -23.77 18.95
C HIS A 199 9.21 -23.43 19.97
N PRO A 200 9.87 -24.39 20.65
CA PRO A 200 11.00 -24.10 21.54
C PRO A 200 12.17 -23.37 20.84
N VAL A 201 12.41 -23.64 19.56
CA VAL A 201 13.43 -22.95 18.77
C VAL A 201 13.06 -21.47 18.57
N VAL A 202 11.80 -21.19 18.24
CA VAL A 202 11.28 -19.82 18.12
C VAL A 202 11.42 -19.04 19.42
N GLU A 203 11.08 -19.66 20.57
CA GLU A 203 11.20 -19.03 21.89
C GLU A 203 12.65 -18.79 22.29
N ALA A 204 13.55 -19.76 22.04
CA ALA A 204 14.97 -19.60 22.31
C ALA A 204 15.60 -18.50 21.45
N ARG A 205 15.25 -18.45 20.17
CA ARG A 205 15.68 -17.42 19.23
C ARG A 205 15.22 -16.03 19.68
N THR A 206 13.96 -15.89 20.12
CA THR A 206 13.44 -14.61 20.60
C THR A 206 14.24 -14.08 21.79
N ARG A 207 14.62 -14.97 22.73
CA ARG A 207 15.51 -14.59 23.85
C ARG A 207 16.91 -14.18 23.38
N ALA A 208 17.50 -14.94 22.45
CA ALA A 208 18.80 -14.61 21.87
C ALA A 208 18.78 -13.27 21.11
N LEU A 209 17.68 -12.94 20.47
CA LEU A 209 17.49 -11.64 19.82
C LEU A 209 17.36 -10.48 20.83
N VAL A 210 16.76 -10.70 22.02
CA VAL A 210 16.79 -9.70 23.11
C VAL A 210 18.25 -9.46 23.56
N GLU A 211 19.02 -10.53 23.76
CA GLU A 211 20.44 -10.42 24.14
C GLU A 211 21.27 -9.68 23.07
N TYR A 212 21.01 -9.96 21.79
CA TYR A 212 21.62 -9.22 20.68
C TYR A 212 21.24 -7.73 20.73
N ALA A 213 19.95 -7.41 20.93
CA ALA A 213 19.48 -6.03 20.98
C ALA A 213 20.15 -5.19 22.07
N GLU A 214 20.56 -5.82 23.20
CA GLU A 214 21.27 -5.13 24.30
C GLU A 214 22.63 -4.59 23.88
N THR A 215 23.31 -5.26 22.97
CA THR A 215 24.69 -4.92 22.56
C THR A 215 24.78 -4.32 21.16
N ALA A 216 23.69 -4.37 20.39
CA ALA A 216 23.67 -3.89 19.03
C ALA A 216 23.87 -2.36 18.95
N ASP A 217 24.80 -1.91 18.12
CA ASP A 217 25.14 -0.48 17.92
C ASP A 217 23.98 0.32 17.35
N ILE A 218 23.02 -0.36 16.68
CA ILE A 218 21.82 0.28 16.15
C ILE A 218 20.85 0.74 17.25
N ASN A 219 21.00 0.21 18.49
CA ASN A 219 20.32 0.66 19.70
C ASN A 219 21.31 1.47 20.54
N ARG A 220 21.42 2.77 20.27
CA ARG A 220 22.46 3.62 20.84
C ARG A 220 21.92 4.68 21.78
N ILE A 221 22.70 4.98 22.81
CA ILE A 221 22.46 6.13 23.69
C ILE A 221 23.33 7.28 23.18
N GLU A 222 22.71 8.41 22.98
CA GLU A 222 23.37 9.68 22.70
C GLU A 222 23.29 10.53 23.97
N GLU A 223 24.43 10.97 24.48
CA GLU A 223 24.52 11.76 25.70
C GLU A 223 23.90 13.14 25.52
N GLY A 224 23.32 13.67 26.59
CA GLY A 224 22.77 15.02 26.65
C GLY A 224 23.58 15.95 27.57
N LYS A 225 23.30 17.25 27.49
CA LYS A 225 23.89 18.25 28.38
C LYS A 225 23.33 18.20 29.81
N ASN A 226 22.15 17.63 29.97
CA ASN A 226 21.53 17.42 31.29
C ASN A 226 20.60 16.20 31.26
N ASN A 227 20.31 15.66 32.43
CA ASN A 227 19.52 14.43 32.62
C ASN A 227 18.10 14.71 33.16
N LYS A 228 17.58 15.93 33.06
CA LYS A 228 16.22 16.27 33.52
C LYS A 228 15.14 15.50 32.76
N MET A 229 15.44 15.14 31.50
CA MET A 229 14.58 14.34 30.67
C MET A 229 15.44 13.42 29.81
N GLY A 230 15.01 12.16 29.65
CA GLY A 230 15.57 11.21 28.68
C GLY A 230 14.50 10.85 27.68
N ILE A 231 14.87 10.69 26.43
CA ILE A 231 13.93 10.44 25.32
C ILE A 231 14.25 9.09 24.69
N ILE A 232 13.26 8.20 24.63
CA ILE A 232 13.34 6.98 23.79
C ILE A 232 12.57 7.22 22.52
N THR A 233 13.16 6.92 21.37
CA THR A 233 12.58 7.17 20.06
C THR A 233 13.13 6.25 18.97
N SER A 234 12.46 6.20 17.81
CA SER A 234 12.85 5.43 16.64
C SER A 234 12.41 6.11 15.35
N SER A 235 12.81 5.58 14.19
CA SER A 235 12.34 6.01 12.88
C SER A 235 12.40 7.53 12.68
N THR A 236 11.41 8.07 11.98
CA THR A 236 11.26 9.51 11.70
C THR A 236 11.17 10.37 12.96
N SER A 237 10.58 9.83 14.05
CA SER A 237 10.45 10.55 15.32
C SER A 237 11.83 10.92 15.92
N TYR A 238 12.86 10.09 15.67
CA TYR A 238 14.23 10.41 16.06
C TYR A 238 14.73 11.70 15.38
N GLN A 239 14.45 11.88 14.08
CA GLN A 239 14.85 13.10 13.36
C GLN A 239 14.16 14.34 13.96
N TYR A 240 12.88 14.24 14.30
CA TYR A 240 12.15 15.33 14.94
C TYR A 240 12.71 15.69 16.33
N VAL A 241 13.04 14.66 17.12
CA VAL A 241 13.66 14.86 18.45
C VAL A 241 15.01 15.55 18.30
N LYS A 242 15.86 15.13 17.36
CA LYS A 242 17.18 15.75 17.15
C LYS A 242 17.09 17.19 16.64
N GLU A 243 16.15 17.47 15.76
CA GLU A 243 15.89 18.84 15.28
C GLU A 243 15.44 19.77 16.42
N VAL A 244 14.60 19.27 17.32
CA VAL A 244 14.01 20.05 18.40
C VAL A 244 14.95 20.21 19.60
N CYS A 245 15.58 19.13 20.03
CA CYS A 245 16.34 19.07 21.28
C CYS A 245 17.86 19.21 21.08
N GLY A 246 18.36 18.94 19.86
CA GLY A 246 19.81 18.89 19.62
C GLY A 246 20.50 17.93 20.58
N ASP A 247 21.41 18.45 21.41
CA ASP A 247 22.15 17.72 22.46
C ASP A 247 21.69 18.09 23.88
N GLU A 248 20.52 18.69 24.02
CA GLU A 248 20.06 19.17 25.35
C GLU A 248 19.77 18.00 26.30
N TYR A 249 19.13 16.95 25.80
CA TYR A 249 18.73 15.77 26.57
C TYR A 249 19.32 14.48 25.98
N PRO A 250 19.64 13.47 26.82
CA PRO A 250 20.06 12.18 26.31
C PRO A 250 18.92 11.49 25.55
N VAL A 251 19.30 10.76 24.49
CA VAL A 251 18.38 10.07 23.61
C VAL A 251 18.79 8.60 23.49
N LEU A 252 17.90 7.68 23.82
CA LEU A 252 18.02 6.28 23.45
C LEU A 252 17.32 6.08 22.11
N LYS A 253 18.09 5.94 21.05
CA LYS A 253 17.60 5.65 19.71
C LYS A 253 17.51 4.15 19.51
N LEU A 254 16.31 3.64 19.21
CA LEU A 254 16.07 2.24 18.90
C LEU A 254 16.13 2.03 17.39
N GLY A 255 17.08 1.22 16.90
CA GLY A 255 17.15 0.76 15.51
C GLY A 255 16.52 -0.63 15.35
N MET A 256 16.66 -1.51 16.33
CA MET A 256 15.86 -2.73 16.47
C MET A 256 14.68 -2.43 17.38
N ILE A 257 13.49 -2.32 16.79
CA ILE A 257 12.27 -1.97 17.52
C ILE A 257 11.59 -3.22 18.13
N TRP A 258 11.90 -4.39 17.62
CA TRP A 258 11.47 -5.68 18.18
C TRP A 258 12.51 -6.77 17.89
N PRO A 259 12.86 -7.61 18.91
CA PRO A 259 12.61 -7.34 20.32
C PRO A 259 13.44 -6.16 20.83
N MET A 260 12.99 -5.52 21.91
CA MET A 260 13.64 -4.34 22.50
C MET A 260 14.76 -4.74 23.48
N PRO A 261 15.78 -3.86 23.67
CA PRO A 261 16.85 -4.04 24.66
C PRO A 261 16.37 -3.66 26.07
N GLU A 262 15.79 -4.60 26.81
CA GLU A 262 15.10 -4.37 28.09
C GLU A 262 16.02 -3.77 29.16
N LYS A 263 17.23 -4.30 29.32
CA LYS A 263 18.21 -3.81 30.30
C LYS A 263 18.69 -2.41 29.95
N LYS A 264 19.04 -2.17 28.68
CA LYS A 264 19.48 -0.86 28.21
C LYS A 264 18.37 0.20 28.41
N ILE A 265 17.10 -0.15 28.17
CA ILE A 265 15.96 0.73 28.46
C ILE A 265 15.84 1.02 29.96
N GLN A 266 15.97 0.02 30.84
CA GLN A 266 15.90 0.20 32.30
C GLN A 266 17.06 1.04 32.82
N GLU A 267 18.29 0.79 32.35
CA GLU A 267 19.50 1.56 32.72
C GLU A 267 19.38 3.01 32.24
N PHE A 268 18.92 3.23 31.02
CA PHE A 268 18.66 4.57 30.47
C PHE A 268 17.58 5.30 31.28
N ALA A 269 16.48 4.64 31.61
CA ALA A 269 15.42 5.23 32.42
C ALA A 269 15.89 5.61 33.83
N ALA A 270 16.76 4.82 34.44
CA ALA A 270 17.35 5.09 35.75
C ALA A 270 18.37 6.25 35.75
N SER A 271 18.91 6.62 34.59
CA SER A 271 19.89 7.69 34.44
C SER A 271 19.29 9.09 34.30
N VAL A 272 17.95 9.20 34.19
CA VAL A 272 17.24 10.46 33.91
C VAL A 272 16.13 10.73 34.94
N GLU A 273 15.77 11.99 35.14
CA GLU A 273 14.72 12.37 36.09
C GLU A 273 13.31 12.09 35.55
N LYS A 274 13.10 12.24 34.24
CA LYS A 274 11.83 12.01 33.54
C LYS A 274 12.06 11.25 32.24
N LEU A 275 11.32 10.16 32.04
CA LEU A 275 11.35 9.40 30.79
C LEU A 275 10.21 9.82 29.86
N VAL A 276 10.53 10.09 28.61
CA VAL A 276 9.56 10.46 27.56
C VAL A 276 9.76 9.55 26.35
N ILE A 277 8.66 9.04 25.83
CA ILE A 277 8.64 8.19 24.61
C ILE A 277 8.07 9.03 23.46
N VAL A 278 8.84 9.17 22.38
CA VAL A 278 8.42 9.86 21.16
C VAL A 278 8.40 8.86 20.02
N GLU A 279 7.22 8.45 19.62
CA GLU A 279 7.00 7.44 18.59
C GLU A 279 5.76 7.75 17.74
N GLU A 280 5.77 7.35 16.47
CA GLU A 280 4.61 7.41 15.58
C GLU A 280 3.61 6.28 15.91
N LEU A 281 2.39 6.38 15.37
CA LEU A 281 1.35 5.35 15.45
C LEU A 281 0.93 5.02 16.89
N ASP A 282 0.89 3.74 17.26
CA ASP A 282 0.50 3.28 18.59
C ASP A 282 1.60 3.54 19.64
N GLY A 283 1.23 3.44 20.90
CA GLY A 283 2.17 3.47 22.04
C GLY A 283 2.88 2.12 22.23
N PHE A 284 3.61 1.66 21.23
CA PHE A 284 4.25 0.34 21.24
C PHE A 284 5.46 0.28 22.19
N VAL A 285 6.37 1.27 22.08
CA VAL A 285 7.52 1.41 22.97
C VAL A 285 7.06 1.82 24.37
N GLU A 286 6.09 2.73 24.44
CA GLU A 286 5.49 3.16 25.71
C GLU A 286 4.90 1.99 26.50
N ALA A 287 4.10 1.13 25.83
CA ALA A 287 3.51 -0.04 26.45
C ALA A 287 4.59 -1.02 26.96
N HIS A 288 5.67 -1.20 26.20
CA HIS A 288 6.80 -2.04 26.61
C HIS A 288 7.49 -1.47 27.85
N CYS A 289 7.80 -0.16 27.87
CA CYS A 289 8.38 0.50 29.04
C CYS A 289 7.49 0.38 30.29
N LYS A 290 6.18 0.59 30.13
CA LYS A 290 5.21 0.41 31.22
C LYS A 290 5.15 -1.04 31.73
N ASN A 291 5.26 -2.03 30.86
CA ASN A 291 5.32 -3.45 31.22
C ASN A 291 6.62 -3.79 32.01
N LEU A 292 7.72 -3.06 31.78
CA LEU A 292 8.94 -3.14 32.56
C LEU A 292 8.84 -2.41 33.92
N GLY A 293 7.69 -1.82 34.24
CA GLY A 293 7.46 -1.06 35.48
C GLY A 293 7.99 0.36 35.46
N LEU A 294 8.32 0.91 34.29
CA LEU A 294 8.88 2.25 34.16
C LEU A 294 7.75 3.29 34.04
N ALA A 295 7.89 4.39 34.78
CA ALA A 295 7.04 5.55 34.63
C ALA A 295 7.54 6.38 33.44
N CYS A 296 6.72 6.55 32.41
CA CYS A 296 7.05 7.32 31.21
C CYS A 296 5.84 8.11 30.69
N ALA A 297 6.10 9.25 30.05
CA ALA A 297 5.12 9.98 29.28
C ALA A 297 5.23 9.54 27.80
N GLY A 298 4.10 9.32 27.15
CA GLY A 298 4.05 8.86 25.75
C GLY A 298 2.81 9.40 25.03
N LYS A 299 1.86 8.54 24.65
CA LYS A 299 0.69 8.91 23.84
C LYS A 299 -0.31 9.83 24.52
N GLU A 300 -0.29 9.96 25.82
CA GLU A 300 -1.00 11.01 26.54
C GLU A 300 -0.47 12.42 26.23
N THR A 301 0.81 12.52 25.84
CA THR A 301 1.50 13.75 25.44
C THR A 301 1.49 13.89 23.91
N PHE A 302 1.73 12.81 23.18
CA PHE A 302 1.81 12.77 21.72
C PHE A 302 0.62 12.01 21.16
N SER A 303 -0.28 12.72 20.47
CA SER A 303 -1.50 12.13 19.90
C SER A 303 -1.19 10.94 18.99
N CYS A 304 -2.10 9.93 19.00
CA CYS A 304 -2.14 8.88 17.97
C CYS A 304 -2.86 9.37 16.70
N ILE A 305 -3.38 10.59 16.67
CA ILE A 305 -4.10 11.12 15.50
C ILE A 305 -3.15 11.99 14.70
N ASP A 306 -3.08 11.73 13.41
CA ASP A 306 -2.14 12.33 12.46
C ASP A 306 -0.66 11.99 12.76
N GLU A 307 0.19 12.21 11.78
CA GLU A 307 1.64 12.07 11.95
C GLU A 307 2.23 13.13 12.89
N LEU A 308 3.36 12.82 13.51
CA LEU A 308 4.17 13.76 14.24
C LEU A 308 4.87 14.74 13.27
N SER A 309 5.37 15.84 13.87
CA SER A 309 6.22 16.81 13.19
C SER A 309 7.14 17.48 14.19
N GLN A 310 8.20 18.17 13.71
CA GLN A 310 9.09 18.94 14.56
C GLN A 310 8.30 19.92 15.44
N ASN A 311 7.30 20.60 14.86
CA ASN A 311 6.50 21.58 15.62
C ASN A 311 5.64 20.92 16.71
N LYS A 312 5.00 19.76 16.42
CA LYS A 312 4.26 19.01 17.44
C LYS A 312 5.20 18.55 18.57
N VAL A 313 6.38 18.03 18.21
CA VAL A 313 7.38 17.58 19.18
C VAL A 313 7.93 18.77 19.99
N ALA A 314 8.27 19.90 19.35
CA ALA A 314 8.75 21.11 20.02
C ALA A 314 7.72 21.67 21.01
N GLN A 315 6.45 21.72 20.61
CA GLN A 315 5.37 22.20 21.49
C GLN A 315 5.25 21.37 22.77
N GLN A 316 5.43 20.05 22.67
CA GLN A 316 5.28 19.13 23.80
C GLN A 316 6.54 19.06 24.68
N LEU A 317 7.73 19.04 24.09
CA LEU A 317 8.98 18.90 24.83
C LEU A 317 9.52 20.23 25.35
N MET A 318 9.38 21.32 24.56
CA MET A 318 9.97 22.62 24.85
C MET A 318 8.93 23.67 25.27
N GLY A 319 7.64 23.32 25.25
CA GLY A 319 6.54 24.26 25.60
C GLY A 319 6.21 25.29 24.52
N SER A 320 6.98 25.34 23.43
CA SER A 320 6.74 26.27 22.32
C SER A 320 7.28 25.67 21.02
N ALA A 321 6.62 25.97 19.92
CA ALA A 321 7.09 25.63 18.57
C ALA A 321 7.53 26.90 17.83
N PRO A 322 8.47 26.80 16.87
CA PRO A 322 8.81 27.92 16.00
C PRO A 322 7.57 28.49 15.31
N ALA A 323 7.47 29.80 15.21
CA ALA A 323 6.37 30.44 14.51
C ALA A 323 6.42 30.07 13.02
N GLY A 324 5.38 29.43 12.53
CA GLY A 324 5.24 29.14 11.10
C GLY A 324 4.96 30.41 10.29
N ILE A 325 5.23 30.35 9.00
CA ILE A 325 4.83 31.40 8.05
C ILE A 325 3.30 31.41 7.99
N LYS A 326 2.69 32.53 8.36
CA LYS A 326 1.25 32.75 8.18
C LYS A 326 1.01 33.20 6.75
N LEU A 327 0.22 32.41 6.02
CA LEU A 327 -0.27 32.82 4.70
C LEU A 327 -1.51 33.70 4.90
N GLU A 328 -1.57 34.84 4.23
CA GLU A 328 -2.74 35.73 4.28
C GLU A 328 -3.93 35.13 3.52
N GLU A 329 -3.65 34.32 2.50
CA GLU A 329 -4.67 33.65 1.68
C GLU A 329 -4.86 32.20 2.12
N ALA A 330 -6.10 31.75 2.19
CA ALA A 330 -6.42 30.35 2.41
C ALA A 330 -6.04 29.51 1.18
N ILE A 331 -5.17 28.52 1.36
CA ILE A 331 -4.85 27.57 0.29
C ILE A 331 -6.08 26.68 0.05
N PRO A 332 -6.64 26.65 -1.18
CA PRO A 332 -7.80 25.82 -1.46
C PRO A 332 -7.39 24.33 -1.35
N PRO A 333 -8.26 23.48 -0.77
CA PRO A 333 -8.01 22.04 -0.72
C PRO A 333 -7.98 21.48 -2.15
N ARG A 334 -7.08 20.54 -2.40
CA ARG A 334 -6.94 19.82 -3.67
C ARG A 334 -7.20 18.32 -3.48
N PRO A 335 -8.47 17.91 -3.26
CA PRO A 335 -8.78 16.50 -3.10
C PRO A 335 -8.44 15.74 -4.39
N PRO A 336 -8.09 14.45 -4.31
CA PRO A 336 -7.86 13.63 -5.48
C PRO A 336 -9.15 13.54 -6.32
N VAL A 337 -9.00 13.61 -7.64
CA VAL A 337 -10.10 13.49 -8.59
C VAL A 337 -9.74 12.52 -9.70
N MET A 338 -10.73 11.90 -10.31
CA MET A 338 -10.48 11.13 -11.54
C MET A 338 -9.91 12.04 -12.62
N CYS A 339 -8.96 11.56 -13.41
CA CYS A 339 -8.29 12.30 -14.48
C CYS A 339 -9.28 12.74 -15.58
N ALA A 340 -8.90 13.74 -16.37
CA ALA A 340 -9.60 14.04 -17.63
C ALA A 340 -9.52 12.81 -18.54
N GLY A 341 -10.65 12.45 -19.18
CA GLY A 341 -10.72 11.24 -20.00
C GLY A 341 -10.61 9.91 -19.25
N CYS A 342 -10.70 9.91 -17.92
CA CYS A 342 -10.69 8.67 -17.16
C CYS A 342 -11.80 7.71 -17.64
N PRO A 343 -11.47 6.44 -18.00
CA PRO A 343 -12.46 5.50 -18.51
C PRO A 343 -13.56 5.16 -17.52
N HIS A 344 -13.30 5.27 -16.22
CA HIS A 344 -14.29 4.92 -15.20
C HIS A 344 -15.47 5.88 -15.09
N ARG A 345 -15.33 7.14 -15.55
CA ARG A 345 -16.37 8.20 -15.38
C ARG A 345 -17.70 7.84 -15.99
N GLY A 346 -17.71 7.34 -17.23
CA GLY A 346 -18.95 6.99 -17.94
C GLY A 346 -19.74 5.89 -17.24
N LEU A 347 -19.03 4.87 -16.73
CA LEU A 347 -19.63 3.80 -15.95
C LEU A 347 -20.28 4.35 -14.67
N PHE A 348 -19.52 5.08 -13.83
CA PHE A 348 -20.06 5.59 -12.55
C PHE A 348 -21.20 6.58 -12.73
N TYR A 349 -21.16 7.40 -13.78
CA TYR A 349 -22.31 8.21 -14.16
C TYR A 349 -23.54 7.34 -14.45
N THR A 350 -23.39 6.24 -15.17
CA THR A 350 -24.46 5.31 -15.51
C THR A 350 -25.00 4.58 -14.27
N LEU A 351 -24.14 4.15 -13.36
CA LEU A 351 -24.54 3.53 -12.09
C LEU A 351 -25.40 4.49 -11.25
N LYS A 352 -24.92 5.74 -11.09
CA LYS A 352 -25.68 6.79 -10.39
C LYS A 352 -27.02 7.09 -11.06
N LYS A 353 -27.04 7.22 -12.39
CA LYS A 353 -28.25 7.48 -13.16
C LYS A 353 -29.33 6.42 -12.90
N ASN A 354 -28.92 5.15 -12.75
CA ASN A 354 -29.79 4.03 -12.46
C ASN A 354 -30.08 3.86 -10.95
N LYS A 355 -29.53 4.72 -10.09
CA LYS A 355 -29.72 4.69 -8.62
C LYS A 355 -29.38 3.32 -8.00
N LEU A 356 -28.27 2.73 -8.44
CA LEU A 356 -27.83 1.43 -7.96
C LEU A 356 -27.07 1.57 -6.63
N THR A 357 -27.16 0.55 -5.78
CA THR A 357 -26.26 0.34 -4.67
C THR A 357 -24.97 -0.28 -5.21
N VAL A 358 -23.84 0.33 -4.91
CA VAL A 358 -22.53 -0.07 -5.46
C VAL A 358 -21.57 -0.44 -4.33
N LEU A 359 -21.28 -1.73 -4.22
CA LEU A 359 -20.20 -2.21 -3.38
C LEU A 359 -18.89 -2.04 -4.17
N GLY A 360 -18.11 -1.03 -3.78
CA GLY A 360 -16.86 -0.67 -4.43
C GLY A 360 -15.65 -1.38 -3.84
N ASP A 361 -14.52 -1.14 -4.45
CA ASP A 361 -13.24 -1.75 -4.08
C ASP A 361 -12.10 -0.71 -4.16
N ILE A 362 -10.86 -1.12 -3.87
CA ILE A 362 -9.69 -0.25 -3.79
C ILE A 362 -9.06 -0.06 -5.17
N GLY A 363 -8.95 1.19 -5.61
CA GLY A 363 -8.30 1.59 -6.87
C GLY A 363 -8.71 3.00 -7.28
N CYS A 364 -8.24 3.49 -8.45
CA CYS A 364 -8.64 4.81 -8.97
C CYS A 364 -10.17 5.00 -9.02
N TYR A 365 -10.90 3.93 -9.24
CA TYR A 365 -12.37 3.91 -9.32
C TYR A 365 -13.05 4.11 -7.95
N THR A 366 -12.36 3.98 -6.82
CA THR A 366 -12.86 4.41 -5.50
C THR A 366 -13.28 5.89 -5.53
N LEU A 367 -12.64 6.72 -6.37
CA LEU A 367 -13.02 8.11 -6.59
C LEU A 367 -14.41 8.29 -7.23
N GLY A 368 -15.06 7.21 -7.66
CA GLY A 368 -16.48 7.20 -7.99
C GLY A 368 -17.40 7.58 -6.83
N ALA A 369 -16.92 7.50 -5.59
CA ALA A 369 -17.60 7.97 -4.39
C ALA A 369 -17.65 9.50 -4.27
N VAL A 370 -16.74 10.21 -4.94
CA VAL A 370 -16.61 11.68 -4.84
C VAL A 370 -17.64 12.36 -5.75
N ALA A 371 -18.20 13.49 -5.28
CA ALA A 371 -19.09 14.33 -6.07
C ALA A 371 -18.40 14.83 -7.37
N PRO A 372 -19.13 14.98 -8.48
CA PRO A 372 -20.58 14.84 -8.63
C PRO A 372 -21.04 13.41 -8.91
N LEU A 373 -20.14 12.44 -9.05
CA LEU A 373 -20.50 11.04 -9.32
C LEU A 373 -21.22 10.44 -8.11
N ALA A 374 -20.59 10.41 -6.94
CA ALA A 374 -21.18 9.91 -5.69
C ALA A 374 -21.99 8.60 -5.92
N ALA A 375 -21.34 7.61 -6.52
CA ALA A 375 -21.95 6.39 -7.02
C ALA A 375 -21.40 5.12 -6.35
N VAL A 376 -20.68 5.23 -5.24
CA VAL A 376 -20.11 4.10 -4.48
C VAL A 376 -20.59 4.20 -3.05
N ASP A 377 -21.13 3.10 -2.51
CA ASP A 377 -21.76 3.06 -1.18
C ASP A 377 -20.85 2.46 -0.11
N SER A 378 -19.90 1.59 -0.50
CA SER A 378 -18.94 1.00 0.46
C SER A 378 -17.61 0.66 -0.20
N VAL A 379 -16.52 0.78 0.55
CA VAL A 379 -15.17 0.32 0.19
C VAL A 379 -14.49 -0.17 1.47
N ILE A 380 -13.95 -1.39 1.46
CA ILE A 380 -13.31 -1.99 2.64
C ILE A 380 -11.85 -2.33 2.35
N CYS A 381 -11.60 -3.37 1.56
CA CYS A 381 -10.27 -3.84 1.18
C CYS A 381 -10.31 -4.47 -0.21
N MET A 382 -9.14 -4.78 -0.76
CA MET A 382 -9.02 -5.35 -2.10
C MET A 382 -9.76 -6.69 -2.23
N GLY A 383 -10.69 -6.79 -3.18
CA GLY A 383 -11.53 -7.97 -3.42
C GLY A 383 -12.85 -8.02 -2.64
N ALA A 384 -13.02 -7.14 -1.64
CA ALA A 384 -14.17 -7.18 -0.75
C ALA A 384 -15.51 -6.87 -1.44
N SER A 385 -15.51 -6.11 -2.54
CA SER A 385 -16.73 -5.82 -3.29
C SER A 385 -17.39 -7.10 -3.82
N VAL A 386 -16.60 -8.03 -4.36
CA VAL A 386 -17.08 -9.29 -4.94
C VAL A 386 -17.58 -10.26 -3.86
N SER A 387 -16.82 -10.38 -2.77
CA SER A 387 -17.26 -11.22 -1.63
C SER A 387 -18.45 -10.60 -0.90
N GLY A 388 -18.44 -9.27 -0.75
CA GLY A 388 -19.48 -8.52 -0.04
C GLY A 388 -20.83 -8.54 -0.75
N ILE A 389 -20.85 -8.43 -2.10
CA ILE A 389 -22.12 -8.49 -2.83
C ILE A 389 -22.78 -9.86 -2.71
N HIS A 390 -22.01 -10.95 -2.64
CA HIS A 390 -22.56 -12.26 -2.37
C HIS A 390 -23.29 -12.29 -1.02
N GLY A 391 -22.62 -11.83 0.05
CA GLY A 391 -23.24 -11.75 1.37
C GLY A 391 -24.47 -10.84 1.40
N PHE A 392 -24.40 -9.69 0.71
CA PHE A 392 -25.50 -8.74 0.59
C PHE A 392 -26.73 -9.37 -0.11
N SER A 393 -26.52 -10.03 -1.25
CA SER A 393 -27.55 -10.73 -2.02
C SER A 393 -28.21 -11.85 -1.19
N LYS A 394 -27.40 -12.73 -0.61
CA LYS A 394 -27.91 -13.88 0.17
C LYS A 394 -28.67 -13.45 1.44
N SER A 395 -28.19 -12.41 2.14
CA SER A 395 -28.85 -11.90 3.36
C SER A 395 -30.21 -11.27 3.07
N GLN A 396 -30.38 -10.71 1.88
CA GLN A 396 -31.66 -10.13 1.42
C GLN A 396 -32.50 -11.10 0.58
N GLN A 397 -32.13 -12.39 0.53
CA GLN A 397 -32.83 -13.41 -0.23
C GLN A 397 -33.07 -13.04 -1.70
N GLY A 398 -32.11 -12.29 -2.30
CA GLY A 398 -32.17 -11.82 -3.67
C GLY A 398 -33.05 -10.58 -3.92
N ALA A 399 -33.70 -10.04 -2.91
CA ALA A 399 -34.64 -8.90 -3.07
C ALA A 399 -33.98 -7.63 -3.65
N ALA A 400 -32.67 -7.48 -3.49
CA ALA A 400 -31.91 -6.34 -3.97
C ALA A 400 -31.01 -6.63 -5.20
N ASP A 401 -31.01 -7.84 -5.73
CA ASP A 401 -30.10 -8.24 -6.82
C ASP A 401 -30.22 -7.37 -8.07
N ASN A 402 -31.43 -6.92 -8.38
CA ASN A 402 -31.70 -6.04 -9.51
C ASN A 402 -31.35 -4.55 -9.29
N LYS A 403 -30.78 -4.22 -8.13
CA LYS A 403 -30.41 -2.83 -7.74
C LYS A 403 -29.01 -2.71 -7.17
N THR A 404 -28.28 -3.81 -7.07
CA THR A 404 -26.96 -3.85 -6.42
C THR A 404 -25.91 -4.43 -7.35
N VAL A 405 -24.75 -3.81 -7.41
CA VAL A 405 -23.58 -4.26 -8.19
C VAL A 405 -22.31 -4.21 -7.34
N ALA A 406 -21.36 -5.10 -7.61
CA ALA A 406 -19.99 -4.94 -7.16
C ALA A 406 -19.16 -4.29 -8.26
N VAL A 407 -18.23 -3.40 -7.92
CA VAL A 407 -17.30 -2.78 -8.86
C VAL A 407 -15.87 -3.00 -8.38
N ILE A 408 -15.03 -3.60 -9.23
CA ILE A 408 -13.65 -3.95 -8.92
C ILE A 408 -12.73 -3.68 -10.12
N GLY A 409 -11.49 -3.22 -9.88
CA GLY A 409 -10.48 -3.02 -10.95
C GLY A 409 -9.87 -4.33 -11.42
N ASP A 410 -9.24 -4.31 -12.60
CA ASP A 410 -8.55 -5.45 -13.19
C ASP A 410 -7.42 -6.00 -12.29
N SER A 411 -6.54 -5.15 -11.81
CA SER A 411 -5.47 -5.52 -10.87
C SER A 411 -6.02 -6.04 -9.55
N THR A 412 -7.01 -5.36 -8.97
CA THR A 412 -7.65 -5.75 -7.71
C THR A 412 -8.42 -7.06 -7.84
N PHE A 413 -9.01 -7.32 -9.01
CA PHE A 413 -9.64 -8.59 -9.32
C PHE A 413 -8.62 -9.74 -9.31
N MET A 414 -7.46 -9.53 -9.93
CA MET A 414 -6.34 -10.50 -9.88
C MET A 414 -5.79 -10.68 -8.46
N HIS A 415 -5.79 -9.62 -7.65
CA HIS A 415 -5.29 -9.66 -6.29
C HIS A 415 -6.14 -10.58 -5.38
N SER A 416 -7.45 -10.35 -5.29
CA SER A 416 -8.34 -11.09 -4.38
C SER A 416 -9.77 -11.28 -4.91
N GLY A 417 -10.14 -10.67 -6.04
CA GLY A 417 -11.50 -10.76 -6.58
C GLY A 417 -11.85 -12.13 -7.15
N ILE A 418 -10.85 -12.89 -7.66
CA ILE A 418 -11.06 -14.21 -8.25
C ILE A 418 -11.70 -15.16 -7.26
N THR A 419 -11.17 -15.24 -6.05
CA THR A 419 -11.69 -16.15 -5.00
C THR A 419 -13.12 -15.76 -4.59
N GLY A 420 -13.43 -14.46 -4.56
CA GLY A 420 -14.79 -13.97 -4.37
C GLY A 420 -15.74 -14.40 -5.48
N LEU A 421 -15.29 -14.35 -6.74
CA LEU A 421 -16.08 -14.79 -7.89
C LEU A 421 -16.30 -16.31 -7.89
N VAL A 422 -15.28 -17.10 -7.53
CA VAL A 422 -15.42 -18.55 -7.31
C VAL A 422 -16.46 -18.84 -6.24
N ASN A 423 -16.43 -18.11 -5.12
CA ASN A 423 -17.41 -18.25 -4.05
C ASN A 423 -18.85 -17.93 -4.52
N MET A 424 -19.02 -16.88 -5.33
CA MET A 424 -20.31 -16.52 -5.94
C MET A 424 -20.83 -17.62 -6.86
N ALA A 425 -19.98 -18.16 -7.73
CA ALA A 425 -20.35 -19.25 -8.64
C ALA A 425 -20.70 -20.54 -7.88
N TYR A 426 -19.85 -20.93 -6.91
CA TYR A 426 -20.03 -22.13 -6.10
C TYR A 426 -21.33 -22.11 -5.26
N ASN A 427 -21.65 -20.93 -4.69
CA ASN A 427 -22.82 -20.75 -3.84
C ASN A 427 -24.03 -20.15 -4.57
N GLU A 428 -24.01 -20.15 -5.90
CA GLU A 428 -25.13 -19.73 -6.75
C GLU A 428 -25.73 -18.38 -6.38
N SER A 429 -24.91 -17.32 -6.44
CA SER A 429 -25.34 -15.94 -6.16
C SER A 429 -25.77 -15.27 -7.46
N ASN A 430 -26.95 -14.67 -7.50
CA ASN A 430 -27.46 -13.95 -8.69
C ASN A 430 -26.89 -12.54 -8.88
N ALA A 431 -25.87 -12.17 -8.12
CA ALA A 431 -25.32 -10.82 -8.15
C ALA A 431 -24.50 -10.53 -9.43
N THR A 432 -24.40 -9.24 -9.76
CA THR A 432 -23.64 -8.72 -10.91
C THR A 432 -22.33 -8.09 -10.43
N VAL A 433 -21.21 -8.54 -10.99
CA VAL A 433 -19.88 -7.95 -10.78
C VAL A 433 -19.46 -7.15 -12.01
N ILE A 434 -18.97 -5.94 -11.81
CA ILE A 434 -18.42 -5.09 -12.88
C ILE A 434 -16.92 -4.96 -12.68
N ILE A 435 -16.13 -5.54 -13.60
CA ILE A 435 -14.67 -5.40 -13.62
C ILE A 435 -14.33 -4.17 -14.47
N VAL A 436 -13.69 -3.17 -13.86
CA VAL A 436 -13.24 -1.96 -14.57
C VAL A 436 -11.78 -2.16 -15.02
N ASP A 437 -11.63 -2.66 -16.25
CA ASP A 437 -10.35 -2.97 -16.90
C ASP A 437 -9.79 -1.72 -17.58
N ASN A 438 -8.80 -1.08 -16.93
CA ASN A 438 -8.06 0.03 -17.50
C ASN A 438 -6.64 -0.36 -17.95
N SER A 439 -6.32 -1.64 -17.95
CA SER A 439 -5.07 -2.24 -18.42
C SER A 439 -3.83 -1.74 -17.69
N ILE A 440 -3.94 -1.36 -16.39
CA ILE A 440 -2.82 -0.92 -15.57
C ILE A 440 -3.21 -0.82 -14.08
N THR A 441 -2.27 -1.00 -13.17
CA THR A 441 -2.43 -0.67 -11.75
C THR A 441 -2.16 0.82 -11.56
N GLY A 442 -3.21 1.64 -11.77
CA GLY A 442 -3.05 3.08 -11.95
C GLY A 442 -2.77 3.88 -10.68
N MET A 443 -3.36 3.49 -9.53
CA MET A 443 -3.33 4.29 -8.29
C MET A 443 -1.94 4.42 -7.68
N THR A 444 -1.11 3.41 -7.81
CA THR A 444 0.22 3.31 -7.18
C THR A 444 1.37 3.76 -8.10
N GLY A 445 1.08 4.26 -9.31
CA GLY A 445 2.09 4.76 -10.23
C GLY A 445 2.15 4.06 -11.59
N HIS A 446 1.08 3.39 -12.03
CA HIS A 446 0.99 2.71 -13.34
C HIS A 446 1.87 1.45 -13.46
N GLN A 447 1.85 0.58 -12.45
CA GLN A 447 2.55 -0.69 -12.48
C GLN A 447 1.83 -1.71 -13.37
N GLN A 448 2.60 -2.59 -13.98
CA GLN A 448 2.08 -3.73 -14.74
C GLN A 448 1.40 -4.73 -13.79
N ASN A 449 0.43 -5.48 -14.33
CA ASN A 449 -0.28 -6.53 -13.62
C ASN A 449 -0.57 -7.72 -14.56
N PRO A 450 -1.04 -8.87 -14.09
CA PRO A 450 -1.23 -10.05 -14.94
C PRO A 450 -2.16 -9.87 -16.16
N THR A 451 -2.97 -8.80 -16.18
CA THR A 451 -3.88 -8.53 -17.31
C THR A 451 -3.31 -7.60 -18.38
N THR A 452 -2.10 -7.05 -18.17
CA THR A 452 -1.49 -6.08 -19.08
C THR A 452 -0.70 -6.72 -20.23
N GLY A 453 -0.07 -7.89 -19.99
CA GLY A 453 0.80 -8.57 -20.95
C GLY A 453 2.25 -8.11 -20.91
N TYR A 454 2.65 -7.40 -19.85
CA TYR A 454 4.02 -6.96 -19.60
C TYR A 454 4.44 -7.23 -18.16
N ASN A 455 5.72 -7.60 -17.98
CA ASN A 455 6.32 -7.80 -16.66
C ASN A 455 6.79 -6.46 -16.02
N LEU A 456 7.37 -6.52 -14.81
CA LEU A 456 7.91 -5.36 -14.09
C LEU A 456 8.94 -4.56 -14.92
N LYS A 457 9.78 -5.22 -15.71
CA LYS A 457 10.82 -4.59 -16.54
C LYS A 457 10.27 -4.03 -17.87
N GLY A 458 8.99 -4.27 -18.16
CA GLY A 458 8.34 -3.84 -19.40
C GLY A 458 8.49 -4.83 -20.58
N ASP A 459 9.01 -6.03 -20.31
CA ASP A 459 9.12 -7.07 -21.32
C ASP A 459 7.76 -7.74 -21.57
N PRO A 460 7.45 -8.14 -22.79
CA PRO A 460 6.24 -8.90 -23.09
C PRO A 460 6.19 -10.22 -22.30
N CYS A 461 5.03 -10.51 -21.73
CA CYS A 461 4.79 -11.76 -20.99
C CYS A 461 3.36 -12.27 -21.22
N ALA A 462 3.04 -13.43 -20.64
CA ALA A 462 1.70 -13.99 -20.72
C ALA A 462 0.65 -13.02 -20.14
N LYS A 463 -0.42 -12.82 -20.91
CA LYS A 463 -1.56 -11.97 -20.51
C LYS A 463 -2.71 -12.87 -20.08
N ILE A 464 -3.26 -12.61 -18.90
CA ILE A 464 -4.47 -13.28 -18.45
C ILE A 464 -5.69 -12.60 -19.08
N ASP A 465 -6.52 -13.38 -19.78
CA ASP A 465 -7.77 -12.91 -20.34
C ASP A 465 -8.90 -13.01 -19.31
N LEU A 466 -9.45 -11.86 -18.94
CA LEU A 466 -10.49 -11.75 -17.92
C LEU A 466 -11.81 -12.44 -18.32
N GLU A 467 -12.17 -12.44 -19.61
CA GLU A 467 -13.41 -13.09 -20.07
C GLU A 467 -13.30 -14.60 -19.92
N THR A 468 -12.20 -15.15 -20.42
CA THR A 468 -11.91 -16.59 -20.31
C THR A 468 -11.84 -17.02 -18.86
N LEU A 469 -11.17 -16.23 -18.00
CA LEU A 469 -11.05 -16.52 -16.58
C LEU A 469 -12.42 -16.54 -15.88
N CYS A 470 -13.25 -15.52 -16.11
CA CYS A 470 -14.60 -15.46 -15.52
C CYS A 470 -15.46 -16.65 -15.97
N ARG A 471 -15.38 -17.06 -17.25
CA ARG A 471 -16.09 -18.24 -17.74
C ARG A 471 -15.55 -19.54 -17.16
N ALA A 472 -14.23 -19.65 -16.99
CA ALA A 472 -13.59 -20.84 -16.42
C ALA A 472 -14.00 -21.10 -14.98
N VAL A 473 -14.31 -20.06 -14.19
CA VAL A 473 -14.80 -20.20 -12.81
C VAL A 473 -16.33 -20.43 -12.74
N GLY A 474 -17.01 -20.59 -13.87
CA GLY A 474 -18.42 -20.98 -13.93
C GLY A 474 -19.41 -19.85 -14.23
N ILE A 475 -18.96 -18.62 -14.50
CA ILE A 475 -19.87 -17.53 -14.88
C ILE A 475 -20.24 -17.66 -16.37
N LYS A 476 -21.51 -17.90 -16.65
CA LYS A 476 -22.00 -18.04 -18.04
C LYS A 476 -22.21 -16.68 -18.71
N ARG A 477 -22.67 -15.70 -17.96
CA ARG A 477 -22.97 -14.34 -18.44
C ARG A 477 -21.76 -13.44 -18.23
N VAL A 478 -20.94 -13.30 -19.26
CA VAL A 478 -19.78 -12.39 -19.27
C VAL A 478 -19.91 -11.48 -20.47
N ARG A 479 -19.93 -10.18 -20.24
CA ARG A 479 -20.14 -9.16 -21.27
C ARG A 479 -19.08 -8.07 -21.21
N VAL A 480 -18.57 -7.64 -22.35
CA VAL A 480 -17.61 -6.53 -22.46
C VAL A 480 -18.33 -5.29 -22.96
N VAL A 481 -18.06 -4.14 -22.33
CA VAL A 481 -18.59 -2.83 -22.71
C VAL A 481 -17.48 -1.77 -22.78
N ASP A 482 -17.68 -0.78 -23.64
CA ASP A 482 -16.83 0.39 -23.68
C ASP A 482 -17.41 1.48 -22.76
N PRO A 483 -16.73 1.88 -21.67
CA PRO A 483 -17.23 2.89 -20.74
C PRO A 483 -17.38 4.30 -21.35
N TYR A 484 -16.84 4.55 -22.53
CA TYR A 484 -17.10 5.78 -23.27
C TYR A 484 -18.44 5.76 -24.01
N ASN A 485 -19.09 4.61 -24.13
CA ASN A 485 -20.43 4.51 -24.70
C ASN A 485 -21.47 4.33 -23.58
N LEU A 486 -22.09 5.45 -23.18
CA LEU A 486 -23.05 5.45 -22.05
C LEU A 486 -24.29 4.59 -22.33
N ALA A 487 -24.76 4.53 -23.60
CA ALA A 487 -25.92 3.72 -23.97
C ALA A 487 -25.62 2.23 -23.87
N GLN A 488 -24.42 1.79 -24.31
CA GLN A 488 -23.97 0.41 -24.19
C GLN A 488 -23.85 -0.02 -22.72
N CYS A 489 -23.26 0.85 -21.88
CA CYS A 489 -23.15 0.59 -20.44
C CYS A 489 -24.54 0.45 -19.78
N ASP A 490 -25.44 1.38 -20.07
CA ASP A 490 -26.81 1.40 -19.52
C ASP A 490 -27.60 0.14 -19.91
N ALA A 491 -27.52 -0.27 -21.18
CA ALA A 491 -28.17 -1.47 -21.68
C ALA A 491 -27.62 -2.76 -21.02
N ALA A 492 -26.28 -2.90 -20.97
CA ALA A 492 -25.65 -4.05 -20.35
C ALA A 492 -25.99 -4.17 -18.86
N ILE A 493 -25.91 -3.08 -18.11
CA ILE A 493 -26.24 -3.08 -16.67
C ILE A 493 -27.69 -3.54 -16.45
N LYS A 494 -28.63 -2.98 -17.19
CA LYS A 494 -30.06 -3.33 -17.05
C LYS A 494 -30.34 -4.78 -17.41
N GLU A 495 -29.70 -5.30 -18.45
CA GLU A 495 -29.87 -6.69 -18.89
C GLU A 495 -29.28 -7.68 -17.89
N GLU A 496 -28.09 -7.39 -17.36
CA GLU A 496 -27.45 -8.30 -16.39
C GLU A 496 -28.15 -8.25 -15.02
N LEU A 497 -28.64 -7.09 -14.58
CA LEU A 497 -29.43 -6.96 -13.35
C LEU A 497 -30.84 -7.61 -13.46
N ALA A 498 -31.36 -7.80 -14.66
CA ALA A 498 -32.61 -8.51 -14.90
C ALA A 498 -32.43 -10.03 -14.97
N ALA A 499 -31.19 -10.51 -15.09
CA ALA A 499 -30.88 -11.93 -15.15
C ALA A 499 -30.98 -12.57 -13.76
N ASN A 500 -31.46 -13.81 -13.70
CA ASN A 500 -31.55 -14.57 -12.45
C ASN A 500 -30.41 -15.59 -12.32
N GLU A 501 -29.20 -15.13 -12.60
CA GLU A 501 -27.97 -15.91 -12.51
C GLU A 501 -26.76 -14.97 -12.32
N PRO A 502 -25.62 -15.46 -11.79
CA PRO A 502 -24.42 -14.64 -11.61
C PRO A 502 -23.91 -14.11 -12.95
N SER A 503 -23.51 -12.83 -12.97
CA SER A 503 -23.02 -12.20 -14.18
C SER A 503 -21.82 -11.30 -13.94
N VAL A 504 -21.02 -11.11 -15.00
CA VAL A 504 -19.86 -10.23 -15.02
C VAL A 504 -19.95 -9.27 -16.21
N ILE A 505 -19.81 -7.99 -15.94
CA ILE A 505 -19.62 -6.95 -16.95
C ILE A 505 -18.16 -6.49 -16.89
N ILE A 506 -17.43 -6.58 -18.00
CA ILE A 506 -16.06 -6.08 -18.12
C ILE A 506 -16.14 -4.72 -18.82
N SER A 507 -15.98 -3.65 -18.07
CA SER A 507 -15.90 -2.27 -18.57
C SER A 507 -14.47 -1.99 -19.01
N ARG A 508 -14.17 -2.22 -20.30
CA ARG A 508 -12.81 -2.26 -20.81
C ARG A 508 -12.45 -1.04 -21.64
N ARG A 509 -11.45 -0.29 -21.16
CA ARG A 509 -10.78 0.76 -21.93
C ARG A 509 -9.47 1.14 -21.25
N PRO A 510 -8.34 1.24 -21.98
CA PRO A 510 -7.06 1.61 -21.40
C PRO A 510 -7.10 2.95 -20.65
N CYS A 511 -6.32 3.06 -19.59
CA CYS A 511 -6.14 4.32 -18.85
C CYS A 511 -5.70 5.43 -19.81
N ALA A 512 -6.36 6.59 -19.74
CA ALA A 512 -6.06 7.72 -20.61
C ALA A 512 -4.64 8.29 -20.45
N LEU A 513 -3.95 7.98 -19.35
CA LEU A 513 -2.59 8.45 -19.10
C LEU A 513 -1.50 7.52 -19.65
N LEU A 514 -1.85 6.38 -20.24
CA LEU A 514 -0.89 5.46 -20.83
C LEU A 514 -0.30 6.07 -22.12
N LYS A 515 1.02 6.05 -22.24
CA LYS A 515 1.76 6.71 -23.32
C LYS A 515 1.37 6.25 -24.73
N TYR A 516 0.89 5.01 -24.88
CA TYR A 516 0.46 4.46 -26.17
C TYR A 516 -0.99 4.81 -26.54
N VAL A 517 -1.76 5.38 -25.62
CA VAL A 517 -3.14 5.79 -25.88
C VAL A 517 -3.13 7.09 -26.66
N LYS A 518 -3.66 7.03 -27.88
CA LYS A 518 -3.83 8.22 -28.73
C LYS A 518 -5.12 8.96 -28.37
N HIS A 519 -5.00 10.24 -28.07
CA HIS A 519 -6.15 11.12 -27.81
C HIS A 519 -6.71 11.68 -29.11
N LYS A 520 -8.02 11.96 -29.08
CA LYS A 520 -8.66 12.76 -30.11
C LYS A 520 -8.45 14.26 -29.85
N ALA A 521 -8.81 15.09 -30.81
CA ALA A 521 -8.85 16.53 -30.62
C ALA A 521 -9.73 16.92 -29.42
N PRO A 522 -9.38 17.95 -28.64
CA PRO A 522 -10.23 18.45 -27.57
C PRO A 522 -11.60 18.86 -28.10
N LEU A 523 -12.65 18.68 -27.29
CA LEU A 523 -13.98 19.18 -27.64
C LEU A 523 -14.02 20.71 -27.52
N ALA A 524 -14.81 21.37 -28.39
CA ALA A 524 -15.16 22.76 -28.25
C ALA A 524 -16.64 22.94 -27.85
N VAL A 525 -16.94 24.09 -27.26
CA VAL A 525 -18.28 24.49 -26.89
C VAL A 525 -18.79 25.52 -27.87
N ASP A 526 -19.89 25.19 -28.56
CA ASP A 526 -20.66 26.15 -29.33
C ASP A 526 -21.45 27.05 -28.35
N GLY A 527 -20.97 28.29 -28.20
CA GLY A 527 -21.54 29.25 -27.26
C GLY A 527 -23.00 29.63 -27.56
N ASP A 528 -23.40 29.57 -28.81
CA ASP A 528 -24.78 29.94 -29.22
C ASP A 528 -25.77 28.82 -28.86
N LYS A 529 -25.34 27.58 -28.92
CA LYS A 529 -26.15 26.42 -28.54
C LYS A 529 -26.10 26.10 -27.03
N CYS A 530 -25.07 26.55 -26.32
CA CYS A 530 -24.95 26.29 -24.91
C CYS A 530 -25.90 27.14 -24.07
N VAL A 531 -26.92 26.53 -23.49
CA VAL A 531 -27.90 27.18 -22.61
C VAL A 531 -27.50 27.15 -21.11
N GLY A 532 -26.31 26.73 -20.77
CA GLY A 532 -25.83 26.68 -19.37
C GLY A 532 -26.52 25.67 -18.46
N CYS A 533 -27.13 24.62 -19.01
CA CYS A 533 -27.92 23.62 -18.25
C CYS A 533 -27.09 22.72 -17.31
N LYS A 534 -25.77 22.82 -17.36
CA LYS A 534 -24.81 22.09 -16.53
C LYS A 534 -24.87 20.54 -16.64
N SER A 535 -25.56 19.98 -17.66
CA SER A 535 -25.67 18.53 -17.82
C SER A 535 -24.30 17.86 -18.03
N CYS A 536 -23.38 18.46 -18.76
CA CYS A 536 -22.01 18.01 -18.96
C CYS A 536 -21.18 17.96 -17.69
N MET A 537 -21.49 18.78 -16.67
CA MET A 537 -20.82 18.80 -15.39
C MET A 537 -21.09 17.53 -14.54
N LYS A 538 -22.20 16.82 -14.82
CA LYS A 538 -22.57 15.60 -14.07
C LYS A 538 -21.56 14.48 -14.23
N ILE A 539 -20.71 14.53 -15.26
CA ILE A 539 -19.63 13.55 -15.45
C ILE A 539 -18.42 13.83 -14.55
N GLY A 540 -18.33 15.01 -13.94
CA GLY A 540 -17.26 15.39 -13.02
C GLY A 540 -15.88 15.54 -13.67
N CYS A 541 -15.78 15.76 -14.98
CA CYS A 541 -14.50 15.88 -15.67
C CYS A 541 -13.80 17.20 -15.31
N PRO A 542 -12.51 17.19 -14.89
CA PRO A 542 -11.80 18.42 -14.54
C PRO A 542 -11.54 19.34 -15.74
N ALA A 543 -11.59 18.81 -16.97
CA ALA A 543 -11.47 19.61 -18.19
C ALA A 543 -12.70 20.45 -18.52
N ILE A 544 -13.81 20.36 -17.74
CA ILE A 544 -15.04 21.10 -18.00
C ILE A 544 -15.36 22.00 -16.81
N SER A 545 -15.62 23.26 -17.10
CA SER A 545 -16.05 24.27 -16.13
C SER A 545 -17.25 25.06 -16.65
N ILE A 546 -17.85 25.88 -15.80
CA ILE A 546 -18.87 26.88 -16.20
C ILE A 546 -18.26 28.26 -16.01
N VAL A 547 -18.19 29.01 -17.06
CA VAL A 547 -17.72 30.41 -17.10
C VAL A 547 -18.82 31.26 -17.75
N ASP A 548 -19.19 32.35 -17.12
CA ASP A 548 -20.23 33.26 -17.57
C ASP A 548 -21.56 32.55 -17.95
N GLY A 549 -21.93 31.55 -17.12
CA GLY A 549 -23.15 30.78 -17.30
C GLY A 549 -23.11 29.72 -18.41
N LYS A 550 -22.01 29.58 -19.16
CA LYS A 550 -21.84 28.61 -20.25
C LYS A 550 -20.75 27.61 -19.95
N ALA A 551 -20.82 26.43 -20.56
CA ALA A 551 -19.75 25.43 -20.43
C ALA A 551 -18.48 25.92 -21.13
N LYS A 552 -17.32 25.63 -20.52
CA LYS A 552 -16.01 25.87 -21.11
C LYS A 552 -15.19 24.59 -20.98
N VAL A 553 -14.51 24.20 -22.06
CA VAL A 553 -13.58 23.07 -22.08
C VAL A 553 -12.17 23.60 -22.06
N ASP A 554 -11.36 23.07 -21.13
CA ASP A 554 -9.91 23.30 -21.11
C ASP A 554 -9.26 22.35 -22.11
N ALA A 555 -8.83 22.90 -23.25
CA ALA A 555 -8.20 22.15 -24.32
C ALA A 555 -6.85 21.51 -23.92
N THR A 556 -6.19 22.02 -22.89
CA THR A 556 -4.92 21.44 -22.40
C THR A 556 -5.12 20.14 -21.63
N GLN A 557 -6.31 19.93 -21.08
CA GLN A 557 -6.67 18.74 -20.32
C GLN A 557 -7.60 17.80 -21.10
N CYS A 558 -8.39 18.30 -22.03
CA CYS A 558 -9.39 17.52 -22.74
C CYS A 558 -8.74 16.53 -23.71
N VAL A 559 -9.10 15.24 -23.60
CA VAL A 559 -8.60 14.14 -24.45
C VAL A 559 -9.59 13.74 -25.55
N GLY A 560 -10.65 14.50 -25.78
CA GLY A 560 -11.65 14.24 -26.83
C GLY A 560 -12.44 12.93 -26.65
N CYS A 561 -12.64 12.45 -25.43
CA CYS A 561 -13.30 11.16 -25.19
C CYS A 561 -14.81 11.12 -25.52
N GLY A 562 -15.47 12.25 -25.71
CA GLY A 562 -16.89 12.36 -26.12
C GLY A 562 -17.93 12.00 -25.06
N VAL A 563 -17.54 11.64 -23.81
CA VAL A 563 -18.50 11.20 -22.77
C VAL A 563 -19.43 12.34 -22.36
N CYS A 564 -18.89 13.54 -22.18
CA CYS A 564 -19.72 14.74 -21.84
C CYS A 564 -20.60 15.22 -22.97
N GLU A 565 -20.21 15.00 -24.22
CA GLU A 565 -20.99 15.28 -25.42
C GLU A 565 -22.32 14.52 -25.41
N GLN A 566 -22.31 13.23 -25.03
CA GLN A 566 -23.50 12.38 -24.92
C GLN A 566 -24.51 12.89 -23.87
N LEU A 567 -24.11 13.79 -22.99
CA LEU A 567 -24.98 14.42 -21.98
C LEU A 567 -25.58 15.75 -22.49
N CYS A 568 -25.09 16.27 -23.60
CA CYS A 568 -25.53 17.57 -24.14
C CYS A 568 -26.77 17.41 -25.02
N LYS A 569 -27.92 17.78 -24.49
CA LYS A 569 -29.18 17.75 -25.25
C LYS A 569 -29.28 18.83 -26.33
N PHE A 570 -28.39 19.82 -26.32
CA PHE A 570 -28.38 20.97 -27.20
C PHE A 570 -27.32 20.89 -28.29
N ASP A 571 -26.58 19.77 -28.32
CA ASP A 571 -25.53 19.53 -29.30
C ASP A 571 -24.47 20.67 -29.34
N ALA A 572 -24.18 21.22 -28.15
CA ALA A 572 -23.27 22.33 -27.98
C ALA A 572 -21.80 21.91 -27.74
N LEU A 573 -21.52 20.61 -27.51
CA LEU A 573 -20.18 20.06 -27.37
C LEU A 573 -19.86 19.24 -28.61
N LYS A 574 -18.75 19.57 -29.30
CA LYS A 574 -18.32 18.90 -30.55
C LYS A 574 -16.83 18.76 -30.67
N GLU A 575 -16.39 17.75 -31.45
CA GLU A 575 -14.99 17.68 -31.94
C GLU A 575 -14.69 18.93 -32.79
N VAL A 576 -13.52 19.53 -32.66
CA VAL A 576 -13.04 20.70 -33.41
C VAL A 576 -12.45 20.27 -34.74
#